data_adfbccac66052c179ffe8510dcb128cd
#
_entry.id   adfbccac66052c179ffe8510dcb128cd
#
_cell.length_a   1.000
_cell.length_b   1.000
_cell.length_c   1.000
_cell.angle_alpha   90.00
_cell.angle_beta   90.00
_cell.angle_gamma   90.00
#
_symmetry.space_group_name_H-M   'P 1'
#
loop_
_entity.id
_entity.type
_entity.pdbx_description
1 polymer ?
#
loop_
_entity_poly.entity_id
_entity_poly.type
_entity_poly.pdbx_seq_one_letter_code
_entity_poly.pdbx_strand_id
1 'polypeptide(L)'
;MARRGKGGVGVGDAAWRRGAARPRLLVVSAVAWALLLLAFHLWSCASPSAYFLSALCRKGGEVVRASDPMEPPSKPLHRCSIPVVDDPDAVVIPKRTPNEIVKKLSYITVDKRDKDSPPLFGGRQTWKQREESFKVNATMKVHCGFMKNSGADMDAVDAEYIQKCKFVVASGIFDGYDIPHQPSNISLRSQKLFCFLMVVDEVSIDFIEQNVTVKVDSEGGKWVGIWRLVTLHRPPFDEPRRNGKVPKILTHRLFPQAWYSIWIDGKMELMVDPLLILERYLWRGKYTFAVAVHKHHRSIYEEGDAIKRRKRYARPLVDLQMKIYYHEGMEPWDAKKRTPSDIPEGAVLIREHTTIVDLFSCLWFNEVNLFTPRDQLSFGYVVHRLGDTLKFFMFPNCEYNSLFILHRHTREHSSKVEWAKTIPEIVKNGLKESRGGLGLWTPYPADLSSVKLPAVKRTSQAG
;
A
#
# COMPACT_ATOMS: atom_id res chain seq x y z
N MET A 1 6.58 -70.17 50.30
CA MET A 1 7.03 -71.49 49.79
C MET A 1 8.15 -71.21 48.80
N ALA A 2 9.39 -71.38 49.19
CA ALA A 2 10.28 -72.57 49.00
C ALA A 2 10.57 -72.74 47.48
N ARG A 3 11.79 -72.84 47.00
CA ARG A 3 13.16 -73.25 47.46
C ARG A 3 14.12 -72.87 46.29
N ARG A 4 15.29 -72.29 46.59
CA ARG A 4 16.66 -72.90 46.65
C ARG A 4 17.11 -73.67 45.39
N GLY A 5 18.29 -73.27 44.88
CA GLY A 5 19.22 -74.10 44.11
C GLY A 5 20.53 -73.37 43.88
N LYS A 6 21.54 -73.84 44.54
CA LYS A 6 22.98 -73.45 44.61
C LYS A 6 23.80 -74.02 43.45
N GLY A 7 24.93 -73.40 43.19
CA GLY A 7 26.15 -73.95 42.63
C GLY A 7 26.76 -73.03 41.58
N GLY A 8 27.99 -72.58 41.59
CA GLY A 8 29.18 -72.90 42.21
C GLY A 8 30.34 -72.69 41.22
N VAL A 9 31.31 -71.80 41.58
CA VAL A 9 32.74 -71.79 41.31
C VAL A 9 33.24 -71.80 39.83
N GLY A 10 34.05 -70.81 39.50
CA GLY A 10 35.04 -70.87 38.44
C GLY A 10 35.79 -69.53 38.27
N VAL A 11 36.95 -69.45 38.96
CA VAL A 11 37.92 -68.35 38.88
C VAL A 11 38.61 -68.37 37.52
N GLY A 12 38.75 -67.24 36.85
CA GLY A 12 39.59 -67.11 35.68
C GLY A 12 39.99 -65.64 35.46
N ASP A 13 41.14 -65.28 35.99
CA ASP A 13 41.85 -64.03 35.79
C ASP A 13 42.16 -63.83 34.30
N ALA A 14 41.61 -62.78 33.68
CA ALA A 14 42.08 -62.30 32.39
C ALA A 14 42.33 -60.77 32.48
N ALA A 15 43.63 -60.48 32.49
CA ALA A 15 44.19 -59.13 32.53
C ALA A 15 43.71 -58.25 31.37
N TRP A 16 42.98 -57.16 31.64
CA TRP A 16 42.65 -56.11 30.73
C TRP A 16 43.85 -55.20 30.44
N ARG A 17 44.49 -55.41 29.27
CA ARG A 17 45.46 -54.46 28.74
C ARG A 17 44.62 -53.21 28.20
N ARG A 18 44.73 -52.10 28.91
CA ARG A 18 44.27 -50.78 28.45
C ARG A 18 45.13 -50.35 27.24
N GLY A 19 44.60 -50.49 26.06
CA GLY A 19 45.15 -49.89 24.88
C GLY A 19 44.88 -48.40 24.93
N ALA A 20 45.91 -47.59 25.17
CA ALA A 20 45.80 -46.11 25.05
C ALA A 20 45.48 -45.73 23.61
N ALA A 21 44.25 -45.28 23.35
CA ALA A 21 43.87 -44.71 22.09
C ALA A 21 44.74 -43.47 21.82
N ARG A 22 45.44 -43.47 20.68
CA ARG A 22 46.42 -42.45 20.31
C ARG A 22 45.71 -41.10 20.15
N PRO A 23 46.13 -40.03 20.84
CA PRO A 23 45.45 -38.70 20.78
C PRO A 23 45.43 -38.07 19.37
N ARG A 24 46.21 -38.57 18.43
CA ARG A 24 46.28 -38.09 17.05
C ARG A 24 45.01 -38.36 16.23
N LEU A 25 44.25 -39.45 16.49
CA LEU A 25 43.03 -39.76 15.74
C LEU A 25 41.86 -38.85 16.13
N LEU A 26 41.75 -38.49 17.41
CA LEU A 26 40.71 -37.59 17.92
C LEU A 26 40.92 -36.16 17.45
N VAL A 27 42.16 -35.70 17.33
CA VAL A 27 42.48 -34.36 16.81
C VAL A 27 42.17 -34.27 15.31
N VAL A 28 42.50 -35.31 14.53
CA VAL A 28 42.19 -35.33 13.08
C VAL A 28 40.69 -35.36 12.83
N SER A 29 39.91 -36.10 13.63
CA SER A 29 38.46 -36.12 13.50
C SER A 29 37.84 -34.76 13.89
N ALA A 30 38.32 -34.12 14.95
CA ALA A 30 37.82 -32.79 15.36
C ALA A 30 38.12 -31.71 14.35
N VAL A 31 39.30 -31.71 13.73
CA VAL A 31 39.66 -30.78 12.65
C VAL A 31 38.83 -31.03 11.39
N ALA A 32 38.59 -32.29 11.01
CA ALA A 32 37.72 -32.63 9.89
C ALA A 32 36.26 -32.16 10.10
N TRP A 33 35.74 -32.34 11.32
CA TRP A 33 34.41 -31.81 11.66
C TRP A 33 34.34 -30.28 11.66
N ALA A 34 35.38 -29.62 12.17
CA ALA A 34 35.45 -28.14 12.13
C ALA A 34 35.49 -27.59 10.69
N LEU A 35 36.24 -28.25 9.79
CA LEU A 35 36.30 -27.89 8.37
C LEU A 35 34.98 -28.15 7.66
N LEU A 36 34.28 -29.24 7.97
CA LEU A 36 32.97 -29.54 7.43
C LEU A 36 31.90 -28.50 7.88
N LEU A 37 31.93 -28.11 9.15
CA LEU A 37 31.05 -27.08 9.68
C LEU A 37 31.37 -25.71 9.08
N LEU A 38 32.64 -25.39 8.86
CA LEU A 38 33.04 -24.16 8.18
C LEU A 38 32.61 -24.15 6.71
N ALA A 39 32.78 -25.26 6.00
CA ALA A 39 32.35 -25.43 4.63
C ALA A 39 30.81 -25.34 4.52
N PHE A 40 30.08 -25.95 5.44
CA PHE A 40 28.62 -25.86 5.52
C PHE A 40 28.16 -24.43 5.82
N HIS A 41 28.86 -23.74 6.71
CA HIS A 41 28.58 -22.35 7.07
C HIS A 41 28.80 -21.42 5.87
N LEU A 42 29.94 -21.58 5.16
CA LEU A 42 30.24 -20.82 3.95
C LEU A 42 29.25 -21.12 2.81
N TRP A 43 28.84 -22.39 2.67
CA TRP A 43 27.82 -22.78 1.69
C TRP A 43 26.44 -22.23 2.02
N SER A 44 26.06 -22.24 3.30
CA SER A 44 24.78 -21.67 3.77
C SER A 44 24.73 -20.15 3.60
N CYS A 45 25.88 -19.47 3.73
CA CYS A 45 25.97 -18.01 3.50
C CYS A 45 26.00 -17.63 2.01
N ALA A 46 26.40 -18.55 1.13
CA ALA A 46 26.51 -18.32 -0.32
C ALA A 46 25.27 -18.76 -1.13
N SER A 47 24.36 -19.53 -0.52
CA SER A 47 23.20 -20.08 -1.22
C SER A 47 21.99 -19.11 -1.18
N PRO A 48 21.40 -18.73 -2.32
CA PRO A 48 20.24 -17.84 -2.38
C PRO A 48 18.95 -18.42 -1.79
N SER A 49 18.94 -19.70 -1.43
CA SER A 49 17.72 -20.43 -1.03
C SER A 49 17.54 -20.62 0.49
N ALA A 50 18.48 -20.17 1.32
CA ALA A 50 18.46 -20.44 2.76
C ALA A 50 18.01 -19.22 3.58
N TYR A 51 16.76 -18.84 3.45
CA TYR A 51 16.15 -17.76 4.26
C TYR A 51 16.02 -18.08 5.76
N PHE A 52 16.24 -19.31 6.19
CA PHE A 52 16.03 -19.72 7.59
C PHE A 52 17.27 -19.65 8.50
N LEU A 53 18.47 -19.40 7.96
CA LEU A 53 19.74 -19.39 8.73
C LEU A 53 20.49 -18.06 8.69
N SER A 54 19.92 -16.99 8.18
CA SER A 54 20.56 -15.68 8.10
C SER A 54 20.83 -14.99 9.43
N ALA A 55 20.25 -15.49 10.53
CA ALA A 55 20.46 -14.94 11.87
C ALA A 55 21.87 -15.26 12.45
N LEU A 56 22.55 -16.28 11.94
CA LEU A 56 23.87 -16.73 12.43
C LEU A 56 25.06 -16.08 11.72
N CYS A 57 24.86 -15.43 10.58
CA CYS A 57 25.92 -14.75 9.81
C CYS A 57 26.18 -13.31 10.25
N ARG A 58 25.51 -12.79 11.27
CA ARG A 58 25.72 -11.44 11.79
C ARG A 58 26.75 -11.45 12.91
N LYS A 59 28.05 -11.37 12.58
CA LYS A 59 29.07 -10.75 13.44
C LYS A 59 30.22 -10.19 12.60
N GLY A 60 30.36 -8.87 12.64
CA GLY A 60 31.60 -8.16 12.42
C GLY A 60 32.04 -8.01 10.97
N GLY A 61 31.45 -7.09 10.28
CA GLY A 61 31.99 -6.52 9.05
C GLY A 61 31.20 -5.28 8.73
N GLU A 62 31.84 -4.12 8.80
CA GLU A 62 31.32 -2.91 8.16
C GLU A 62 30.93 -3.28 6.73
N VAL A 63 29.63 -3.23 6.45
CA VAL A 63 29.15 -3.30 5.08
C VAL A 63 29.65 -2.02 4.40
N VAL A 64 30.72 -2.14 3.62
CA VAL A 64 31.10 -1.13 2.66
C VAL A 64 29.90 -0.98 1.75
N ARG A 65 29.12 0.06 1.99
CA ARG A 65 28.04 0.51 1.10
C ARG A 65 28.70 0.80 -0.25
N ALA A 66 28.41 -0.03 -1.25
CA ALA A 66 28.52 0.43 -2.60
C ALA A 66 27.62 1.66 -2.69
N SER A 67 28.22 2.84 -2.70
CA SER A 67 27.52 4.10 -2.87
C SER A 67 26.80 4.01 -4.21
N ASP A 68 25.48 3.82 -4.17
CA ASP A 68 24.66 4.19 -5.32
C ASP A 68 25.05 5.61 -5.71
N PRO A 69 25.17 5.93 -7.01
CA PRO A 69 25.51 7.27 -7.44
C PRO A 69 24.54 8.23 -6.74
N MET A 70 25.10 9.10 -5.92
CA MET A 70 24.40 10.10 -5.12
C MET A 70 23.42 10.81 -6.05
N GLU A 71 22.12 10.63 -5.86
CA GLU A 71 21.14 11.46 -6.54
C GLU A 71 21.54 12.92 -6.25
N PRO A 72 21.68 13.76 -7.27
CA PRO A 72 22.05 15.16 -7.06
C PRO A 72 21.07 15.75 -6.03
N PRO A 73 21.54 16.65 -5.15
CA PRO A 73 20.72 17.21 -4.08
C PRO A 73 19.38 17.66 -4.67
N SER A 74 18.30 17.10 -4.17
CA SER A 74 16.95 17.40 -4.65
C SER A 74 16.76 18.90 -4.59
N LYS A 75 16.45 19.54 -5.74
CA LYS A 75 16.11 20.97 -5.77
C LYS A 75 15.11 21.25 -4.66
N PRO A 76 15.26 22.36 -3.92
CA PRO A 76 14.32 22.70 -2.85
C PRO A 76 12.88 22.64 -3.40
N LEU A 77 11.97 22.07 -2.61
CA LEU A 77 10.56 21.98 -3.00
C LEU A 77 10.02 23.40 -3.13
N HIS A 78 9.45 23.71 -4.29
CA HIS A 78 8.74 24.96 -4.49
C HIS A 78 7.49 24.97 -3.59
N ARG A 79 7.42 25.92 -2.67
CA ARG A 79 6.31 26.14 -1.75
C ARG A 79 5.66 27.49 -2.05
N CYS A 80 4.35 27.57 -1.88
CA CYS A 80 3.60 28.81 -1.97
C CYS A 80 2.70 28.97 -0.74
N SER A 81 2.28 30.19 -0.46
CA SER A 81 1.31 30.47 0.61
C SER A 81 -0.01 29.76 0.29
N ILE A 82 -0.60 29.15 1.32
CA ILE A 82 -1.93 28.54 1.22
C ILE A 82 -2.92 29.59 1.76
N PRO A 83 -3.92 29.99 0.98
CA PRO A 83 -4.91 31.00 1.42
C PRO A 83 -5.96 30.33 2.34
N VAL A 84 -5.54 29.93 3.55
CA VAL A 84 -6.41 29.44 4.62
C VAL A 84 -6.93 30.60 5.46
N VAL A 85 -7.98 30.39 6.23
CA VAL A 85 -8.41 31.32 7.29
C VAL A 85 -7.45 31.24 8.47
N ASP A 86 -7.30 32.33 9.22
CA ASP A 86 -6.27 32.42 10.27
C ASP A 86 -6.61 31.57 11.50
N ASP A 87 -7.91 31.43 11.82
CA ASP A 87 -8.38 30.77 13.04
C ASP A 87 -9.23 29.54 12.71
N PRO A 88 -8.78 28.32 13.07
CA PRO A 88 -9.57 27.10 12.94
C PRO A 88 -10.91 27.15 13.69
N ASP A 89 -11.00 27.90 14.80
CA ASP A 89 -12.23 28.01 15.57
C ASP A 89 -13.29 28.86 14.86
N ALA A 90 -12.90 29.74 13.95
CA ALA A 90 -13.81 30.52 13.12
C ALA A 90 -14.41 29.71 11.94
N VAL A 91 -13.89 28.52 11.64
CA VAL A 91 -14.39 27.70 10.51
C VAL A 91 -15.79 27.20 10.77
N VAL A 92 -16.72 27.54 9.86
CA VAL A 92 -18.10 27.01 9.88
C VAL A 92 -18.19 25.70 9.11
N ILE A 93 -18.60 24.63 9.79
CA ILE A 93 -18.81 23.32 9.14
C ILE A 93 -20.12 23.38 8.35
N PRO A 94 -20.10 23.20 7.02
CA PRO A 94 -21.31 23.28 6.20
C PRO A 94 -22.19 22.04 6.38
N LYS A 95 -23.42 22.12 5.87
CA LYS A 95 -24.25 20.94 5.66
C LYS A 95 -23.59 20.05 4.61
N ARG A 96 -23.71 18.73 4.78
CA ARG A 96 -23.19 17.75 3.82
C ARG A 96 -23.83 17.90 2.44
N THR A 97 -23.04 17.63 1.42
CA THR A 97 -23.49 17.63 0.03
C THR A 97 -24.54 16.52 -0.19
N PRO A 98 -25.72 16.84 -0.77
CA PRO A 98 -26.72 15.84 -1.06
C PRO A 98 -26.26 14.81 -2.10
N ASN A 99 -26.76 13.57 -1.97
CA ASN A 99 -26.51 12.50 -2.94
C ASN A 99 -27.49 12.59 -4.11
N GLU A 100 -27.24 13.50 -5.04
CA GLU A 100 -28.17 13.80 -6.15
C GLU A 100 -28.13 12.77 -7.27
N ILE A 101 -26.92 12.38 -7.70
CA ILE A 101 -26.70 11.52 -8.88
C ILE A 101 -26.85 10.05 -8.49
N VAL A 102 -26.05 9.59 -7.52
CA VAL A 102 -26.13 8.23 -6.98
C VAL A 102 -26.83 8.30 -5.63
N LYS A 103 -28.08 7.92 -5.58
CA LYS A 103 -28.90 7.96 -4.35
C LYS A 103 -28.59 6.77 -3.43
N LYS A 104 -28.28 5.61 -4.01
CA LYS A 104 -27.97 4.38 -3.29
C LYS A 104 -26.74 3.69 -3.90
N LEU A 105 -25.70 3.50 -3.09
CA LEU A 105 -24.52 2.72 -3.42
C LEU A 105 -24.48 1.46 -2.55
N SER A 106 -24.26 0.32 -3.16
CA SER A 106 -24.11 -0.97 -2.48
C SER A 106 -22.93 -1.74 -3.07
N TYR A 107 -22.39 -2.69 -2.32
CA TYR A 107 -21.17 -3.40 -2.69
C TYR A 107 -21.43 -4.88 -2.94
N ILE A 108 -20.73 -5.43 -3.91
CA ILE A 108 -20.67 -6.88 -4.13
C ILE A 108 -19.65 -7.43 -3.14
N THR A 109 -20.09 -8.29 -2.23
CA THR A 109 -19.26 -8.88 -1.16
C THR A 109 -19.10 -10.39 -1.28
N VAL A 110 -19.84 -11.03 -2.20
CA VAL A 110 -19.76 -12.46 -2.48
C VAL A 110 -19.76 -12.67 -3.99
N ASP A 111 -18.80 -13.44 -4.49
CA ASP A 111 -18.76 -13.89 -5.88
C ASP A 111 -19.16 -15.38 -5.95
N LYS A 112 -20.08 -15.72 -6.85
CA LYS A 112 -20.52 -17.12 -7.05
C LYS A 112 -19.37 -18.04 -7.46
N ARG A 113 -18.33 -17.49 -8.08
CA ARG A 113 -17.11 -18.20 -8.51
C ARG A 113 -16.14 -18.51 -7.37
N ASP A 114 -16.37 -17.97 -6.16
CA ASP A 114 -15.53 -18.24 -4.99
C ASP A 114 -15.86 -19.61 -4.34
N LYS A 115 -16.83 -20.38 -4.88
CA LYS A 115 -17.17 -21.69 -4.32
C LYS A 115 -16.00 -22.68 -4.38
N ASP A 116 -15.25 -22.64 -5.47
CA ASP A 116 -14.17 -23.58 -5.77
C ASP A 116 -12.77 -22.95 -5.71
N SER A 117 -12.67 -21.71 -5.29
CA SER A 117 -11.41 -20.95 -5.24
C SER A 117 -11.42 -19.98 -4.06
N PRO A 118 -10.25 -19.68 -3.45
CA PRO A 118 -10.17 -18.68 -2.39
C PRO A 118 -10.75 -17.34 -2.86
N PRO A 119 -11.52 -16.65 -1.99
CA PRO A 119 -12.07 -15.35 -2.34
C PRO A 119 -10.94 -14.33 -2.54
N LEU A 120 -11.10 -13.49 -3.55
CA LEU A 120 -10.18 -12.42 -3.84
C LEU A 120 -10.69 -11.11 -3.28
N PHE A 121 -9.81 -10.31 -2.71
CA PHE A 121 -10.18 -9.06 -2.05
C PHE A 121 -11.01 -8.11 -2.93
N GLY A 122 -10.61 -7.94 -4.20
CA GLY A 122 -11.35 -7.13 -5.19
C GLY A 122 -12.53 -7.86 -5.84
N GLY A 123 -12.68 -9.18 -5.61
CA GLY A 123 -13.59 -10.05 -6.36
C GLY A 123 -13.09 -10.34 -7.78
N ARG A 124 -13.86 -11.14 -8.51
CA ARG A 124 -13.57 -11.53 -9.90
C ARG A 124 -14.47 -10.75 -10.87
N GLN A 125 -14.23 -9.45 -10.98
CA GLN A 125 -14.96 -8.58 -11.90
C GLN A 125 -14.69 -8.98 -13.35
N THR A 126 -15.74 -9.25 -14.15
CA THR A 126 -15.61 -9.45 -15.59
C THR A 126 -15.50 -8.10 -16.31
N TRP A 127 -14.99 -8.10 -17.56
CA TRP A 127 -14.93 -6.91 -18.41
C TRP A 127 -16.32 -6.29 -18.61
N LYS A 128 -17.37 -7.10 -18.75
CA LYS A 128 -18.76 -6.63 -18.85
C LYS A 128 -19.19 -5.94 -17.54
N GLN A 129 -18.91 -6.53 -16.38
CA GLN A 129 -19.24 -5.91 -15.08
C GLN A 129 -18.45 -4.62 -14.85
N ARG A 130 -17.17 -4.57 -15.29
CA ARG A 130 -16.36 -3.37 -15.25
C ARG A 130 -17.00 -2.27 -16.09
N GLU A 131 -17.39 -2.55 -17.32
CA GLU A 131 -18.04 -1.59 -18.21
C GLU A 131 -19.37 -1.09 -17.64
N GLU A 132 -20.22 -1.99 -17.14
CA GLU A 132 -21.48 -1.62 -16.50
C GLU A 132 -21.29 -0.76 -15.25
N SER A 133 -20.19 -0.93 -14.50
CA SER A 133 -19.92 -0.15 -13.29
C SER A 133 -19.63 1.34 -13.57
N PHE A 134 -19.27 1.71 -14.79
CA PHE A 134 -19.10 3.10 -15.24
C PHE A 134 -20.40 3.76 -15.73
N LYS A 135 -21.49 3.00 -15.93
CA LYS A 135 -22.79 3.53 -16.33
C LYS A 135 -23.55 4.04 -15.11
N VAL A 136 -23.21 5.26 -14.68
CA VAL A 136 -23.74 5.85 -13.45
C VAL A 136 -25.25 6.02 -13.50
N ASN A 137 -25.94 5.58 -12.45
CA ASN A 137 -27.37 5.75 -12.25
C ASN A 137 -27.72 5.91 -10.76
N ALA A 138 -28.99 6.13 -10.45
CA ALA A 138 -29.44 6.42 -9.09
C ALA A 138 -29.20 5.26 -8.07
N THR A 139 -29.07 4.02 -8.55
CA THR A 139 -28.83 2.86 -7.69
C THR A 139 -27.70 2.03 -8.26
N MET A 140 -26.53 2.10 -7.62
CA MET A 140 -25.32 1.40 -8.04
C MET A 140 -25.01 0.21 -7.15
N LYS A 141 -24.56 -0.89 -7.78
CA LYS A 141 -24.01 -2.05 -7.06
C LYS A 141 -22.69 -2.46 -7.75
N VAL A 142 -21.57 -2.30 -7.06
CA VAL A 142 -20.24 -2.44 -7.64
C VAL A 142 -19.31 -3.31 -6.79
N HIS A 143 -18.26 -3.86 -7.39
CA HIS A 143 -17.12 -4.38 -6.64
C HIS A 143 -16.39 -3.21 -5.96
N CYS A 144 -15.94 -3.41 -4.71
CA CYS A 144 -15.29 -2.35 -3.93
C CYS A 144 -14.40 -2.92 -2.81
N GLY A 145 -13.62 -3.94 -3.12
CA GLY A 145 -12.83 -4.65 -2.13
C GLY A 145 -13.70 -5.35 -1.07
N PHE A 146 -13.04 -5.87 -0.03
CA PHE A 146 -13.68 -6.46 1.14
C PHE A 146 -14.71 -7.56 0.80
N MET A 147 -14.33 -8.45 -0.12
CA MET A 147 -15.09 -9.66 -0.36
C MET A 147 -15.07 -10.53 0.90
N LYS A 148 -16.14 -11.25 1.16
CA LYS A 148 -16.27 -12.09 2.36
C LYS A 148 -15.10 -13.07 2.48
N ASN A 149 -14.45 -13.11 3.64
CA ASN A 149 -13.29 -13.94 3.96
C ASN A 149 -12.02 -13.66 3.13
N SER A 150 -11.86 -12.48 2.55
CA SER A 150 -10.71 -12.15 1.69
C SER A 150 -9.55 -11.43 2.40
N GLY A 151 -9.62 -11.24 3.70
CA GLY A 151 -8.60 -10.54 4.51
C GLY A 151 -8.94 -9.07 4.77
N ALA A 152 -7.97 -8.34 5.29
CA ALA A 152 -8.12 -6.97 5.81
C ALA A 152 -9.12 -6.88 6.97
N ASP A 153 -9.06 -7.87 7.87
CA ASP A 153 -9.88 -7.88 9.08
C ASP A 153 -9.30 -6.89 10.10
N MET A 154 -10.17 -6.33 10.93
CA MET A 154 -9.81 -5.34 11.94
C MET A 154 -10.14 -5.89 13.33
N ASP A 155 -9.37 -5.49 14.34
CA ASP A 155 -9.69 -5.81 15.72
C ASP A 155 -11.03 -5.22 16.16
N ALA A 156 -11.77 -5.94 17.01
CA ALA A 156 -13.10 -5.50 17.47
C ALA A 156 -13.02 -4.14 18.18
N VAL A 157 -11.98 -3.90 18.98
CA VAL A 157 -11.78 -2.62 19.70
C VAL A 157 -11.55 -1.45 18.73
N ASP A 158 -10.88 -1.69 17.61
CA ASP A 158 -10.68 -0.67 16.58
C ASP A 158 -11.96 -0.47 15.76
N ALA A 159 -12.66 -1.56 15.43
CA ALA A 159 -13.94 -1.51 14.73
C ALA A 159 -15.00 -0.71 15.53
N GLU A 160 -15.01 -0.84 16.86
CA GLU A 160 -15.88 -0.05 17.74
C GLU A 160 -15.45 1.41 17.78
N TYR A 161 -14.16 1.67 17.96
CA TYR A 161 -13.63 3.04 18.01
C TYR A 161 -14.00 3.84 16.76
N ILE A 162 -13.83 3.28 15.57
CA ILE A 162 -14.08 3.99 14.31
C ILE A 162 -15.55 4.36 14.06
N GLN A 163 -16.51 3.71 14.75
CA GLN A 163 -17.94 4.03 14.58
C GLN A 163 -18.26 5.48 14.99
N LYS A 164 -17.49 6.08 15.89
CA LYS A 164 -17.67 7.47 16.32
C LYS A 164 -16.98 8.49 15.40
N CYS A 165 -16.10 8.05 14.49
CA CYS A 165 -15.24 8.91 13.68
C CYS A 165 -15.97 9.50 12.47
N LYS A 166 -16.44 10.74 12.58
CA LYS A 166 -17.08 11.47 11.47
C LYS A 166 -16.07 12.27 10.63
N PHE A 167 -15.01 12.75 11.24
CA PHE A 167 -13.90 13.45 10.61
C PHE A 167 -12.63 12.63 10.83
N VAL A 168 -11.94 12.30 9.75
CA VAL A 168 -10.82 11.36 9.80
C VAL A 168 -9.60 11.98 9.13
N VAL A 169 -8.46 11.98 9.81
CA VAL A 169 -7.15 12.05 9.18
C VAL A 169 -6.60 10.63 9.17
N ALA A 170 -6.41 10.07 7.99
CA ALA A 170 -5.96 8.69 7.82
C ALA A 170 -4.58 8.64 7.17
N SER A 171 -3.79 7.67 7.58
CA SER A 171 -2.51 7.32 6.99
C SER A 171 -2.33 5.80 7.00
N GLY A 172 -1.23 5.27 6.45
CA GLY A 172 -0.95 3.84 6.51
C GLY A 172 0.50 3.48 6.30
N ILE A 173 0.95 2.48 7.04
CA ILE A 173 2.30 1.92 6.99
C ILE A 173 2.17 0.40 6.84
N PHE A 174 2.82 -0.17 5.82
CA PHE A 174 2.80 -1.60 5.52
C PHE A 174 4.22 -2.10 5.33
N ASP A 175 4.49 -3.35 5.75
CA ASP A 175 5.80 -4.01 5.67
C ASP A 175 6.90 -3.26 6.46
N GLY A 176 6.54 -2.58 7.55
CA GLY A 176 7.49 -1.86 8.41
C GLY A 176 8.28 -0.77 7.68
N TYR A 177 7.67 -0.06 6.75
CA TYR A 177 8.36 0.89 5.87
C TYR A 177 8.73 2.20 6.55
N ASP A 178 7.87 2.65 7.47
CA ASP A 178 7.97 3.94 8.14
C ASP A 178 7.55 3.83 9.61
N ILE A 179 7.67 4.94 10.33
CA ILE A 179 7.09 5.16 11.64
C ILE A 179 6.10 6.33 11.56
N PRO A 180 5.09 6.42 12.47
CA PRO A 180 4.15 7.52 12.47
C PRO A 180 4.82 8.86 12.78
N HIS A 181 4.68 9.85 11.90
CA HIS A 181 5.11 11.23 12.13
C HIS A 181 3.96 12.02 12.78
N GLN A 182 4.28 12.76 13.85
CA GLN A 182 3.27 13.52 14.57
C GLN A 182 2.90 14.78 13.79
N PRO A 183 1.60 15.03 13.55
CA PRO A 183 1.18 16.29 12.95
C PRO A 183 1.46 17.46 13.90
N SER A 184 1.75 18.60 13.32
CA SER A 184 1.98 19.86 14.06
C SER A 184 0.90 20.91 13.73
N ASN A 185 0.78 21.93 14.57
CA ASN A 185 -0.18 23.02 14.42
C ASN A 185 -1.65 22.57 14.38
N ILE A 186 -2.01 21.54 15.16
CA ILE A 186 -3.38 21.04 15.24
C ILE A 186 -4.10 21.72 16.42
N SER A 187 -5.17 22.44 16.12
CA SER A 187 -5.99 23.12 17.13
C SER A 187 -6.66 22.12 18.09
N LEU A 188 -6.99 22.58 19.31
CA LEU A 188 -7.73 21.76 20.27
C LEU A 188 -9.10 21.33 19.71
N ARG A 189 -9.73 22.18 18.91
CA ARG A 189 -10.98 21.88 18.22
C ARG A 189 -10.79 20.71 17.25
N SER A 190 -9.76 20.75 16.41
CA SER A 190 -9.46 19.68 15.48
C SER A 190 -9.05 18.39 16.17
N GLN A 191 -8.28 18.44 17.26
CA GLN A 191 -7.95 17.25 18.05
C GLN A 191 -9.18 16.56 18.65
N LYS A 192 -10.22 17.32 19.01
CA LYS A 192 -11.49 16.77 19.53
C LYS A 192 -12.41 16.27 18.41
N LEU A 193 -12.35 16.87 17.23
CA LEU A 193 -13.26 16.60 16.11
C LEU A 193 -12.79 15.45 15.23
N PHE A 194 -11.48 15.35 15.02
CA PHE A 194 -10.90 14.34 14.11
C PHE A 194 -10.40 13.10 14.85
N CYS A 195 -10.67 11.94 14.26
CA CYS A 195 -9.91 10.73 14.54
C CYS A 195 -8.67 10.70 13.66
N PHE A 196 -7.50 10.55 14.26
CA PHE A 196 -6.23 10.35 13.56
C PHE A 196 -5.94 8.84 13.54
N LEU A 197 -6.06 8.21 12.36
CA LEU A 197 -6.03 6.77 12.21
C LEU A 197 -4.85 6.35 11.35
N MET A 198 -3.92 5.58 11.92
CA MET A 198 -2.79 4.99 11.21
C MET A 198 -3.09 3.52 10.96
N VAL A 199 -3.39 3.17 9.70
CA VAL A 199 -3.69 1.79 9.31
C VAL A 199 -2.38 1.05 9.07
N VAL A 200 -2.21 -0.11 9.72
CA VAL A 200 -0.95 -0.87 9.71
C VAL A 200 -1.21 -2.37 9.55
N ASP A 201 -0.22 -3.11 9.05
CA ASP A 201 -0.21 -4.57 9.12
C ASP A 201 0.57 -5.06 10.36
N GLU A 202 0.54 -6.37 10.62
CA GLU A 202 1.23 -6.98 11.76
C GLU A 202 2.74 -6.70 11.74
N VAL A 203 3.37 -6.76 10.57
CA VAL A 203 4.81 -6.47 10.40
C VAL A 203 5.13 -5.02 10.77
N SER A 204 4.23 -4.11 10.44
CA SER A 204 4.40 -2.67 10.76
C SER A 204 4.17 -2.38 12.23
N ILE A 205 3.24 -3.08 12.90
CA ILE A 205 3.09 -2.97 14.37
C ILE A 205 4.37 -3.35 15.07
N ASP A 206 4.93 -4.52 14.76
CA ASP A 206 6.18 -4.99 15.37
C ASP A 206 7.34 -4.00 15.14
N PHE A 207 7.43 -3.46 13.91
CA PHE A 207 8.45 -2.47 13.58
C PHE A 207 8.26 -1.16 14.34
N ILE A 208 7.03 -0.67 14.46
CA ILE A 208 6.70 0.57 15.17
C ILE A 208 7.01 0.41 16.67
N GLU A 209 6.61 -0.69 17.30
CA GLU A 209 6.85 -0.98 18.73
C GLU A 209 8.35 -1.04 19.07
N GLN A 210 9.19 -1.47 18.11
CA GLN A 210 10.64 -1.50 18.27
C GLN A 210 11.32 -0.12 18.15
N ASN A 211 10.68 0.84 17.50
CA ASN A 211 11.29 2.13 17.15
C ASN A 211 10.69 3.35 17.86
N VAL A 212 9.45 3.26 18.32
CA VAL A 212 8.76 4.37 19.02
C VAL A 212 7.90 3.84 20.17
N THR A 213 7.62 4.71 21.14
CA THR A 213 6.77 4.35 22.28
C THR A 213 5.30 4.21 21.83
N VAL A 214 4.75 3.03 21.97
CA VAL A 214 3.33 2.74 21.78
C VAL A 214 2.65 2.73 23.15
N LYS A 215 1.57 3.50 23.27
CA LYS A 215 0.70 3.50 24.46
C LYS A 215 -0.52 2.65 24.19
N VAL A 216 -0.98 1.93 25.20
CA VAL A 216 -2.23 1.15 25.15
C VAL A 216 -3.23 1.83 26.08
N ASP A 217 -4.44 2.14 25.58
CA ASP A 217 -5.51 2.71 26.40
C ASP A 217 -6.24 1.64 27.21
N SER A 218 -7.21 2.05 28.03
CA SER A 218 -8.00 1.13 28.89
C SER A 218 -8.88 0.16 28.08
N GLU A 219 -9.16 0.44 26.84
CA GLU A 219 -9.98 -0.39 25.95
C GLU A 219 -9.11 -1.34 25.09
N GLY A 220 -7.78 -1.25 25.21
CA GLY A 220 -6.83 -2.05 24.44
C GLY A 220 -6.39 -1.41 23.11
N GLY A 221 -6.78 -0.17 22.85
CA GLY A 221 -6.38 0.57 21.66
C GLY A 221 -4.92 1.03 21.71
N LYS A 222 -4.19 0.87 20.62
CA LYS A 222 -2.76 1.24 20.51
C LYS A 222 -2.59 2.63 19.92
N TRP A 223 -1.67 3.41 20.52
CA TRP A 223 -1.45 4.82 20.16
C TRP A 223 0.02 5.17 20.01
N VAL A 224 0.34 5.98 19.02
CA VAL A 224 1.62 6.70 18.88
C VAL A 224 1.31 8.20 18.81
N GLY A 225 1.52 8.92 19.90
CA GLY A 225 1.10 10.32 20.00
C GLY A 225 -0.40 10.49 19.76
N ILE A 226 -0.78 11.26 18.74
CA ILE A 226 -2.19 11.48 18.37
C ILE A 226 -2.76 10.34 17.48
N TRP A 227 -1.90 9.51 16.89
CA TRP A 227 -2.30 8.44 15.97
C TRP A 227 -2.79 7.21 16.73
N ARG A 228 -4.04 6.82 16.48
CA ARG A 228 -4.50 5.47 16.81
C ARG A 228 -4.03 4.50 15.73
N LEU A 229 -3.33 3.45 16.15
CA LEU A 229 -2.92 2.38 15.25
C LEU A 229 -4.11 1.44 15.04
N VAL A 230 -4.49 1.26 13.79
CA VAL A 230 -5.59 0.35 13.38
C VAL A 230 -4.98 -0.80 12.63
N THR A 231 -4.95 -1.98 13.25
CA THR A 231 -4.30 -3.15 12.65
C THR A 231 -5.24 -3.84 11.66
N LEU A 232 -4.75 -4.03 10.42
CA LEU A 232 -5.40 -4.89 9.44
C LEU A 232 -4.71 -6.25 9.40
N HIS A 233 -5.40 -7.25 9.90
CA HIS A 233 -4.96 -8.64 9.86
C HIS A 233 -5.15 -9.26 8.49
N ARG A 234 -4.30 -10.21 8.17
CA ARG A 234 -4.35 -10.92 6.88
C ARG A 234 -4.37 -9.96 5.71
N PRO A 235 -3.30 -9.14 5.50
CA PRO A 235 -3.22 -8.23 4.37
C PRO A 235 -3.59 -8.95 3.07
N PRO A 236 -4.48 -8.38 2.22
CA PRO A 236 -5.05 -9.13 1.09
C PRO A 236 -4.08 -9.37 -0.05
N PHE A 237 -2.95 -8.66 -0.10
CA PHE A 237 -1.97 -8.76 -1.17
C PHE A 237 -0.59 -9.12 -0.62
N ASP A 238 0.20 -9.91 -1.38
CA ASP A 238 1.60 -10.17 -1.06
C ASP A 238 2.48 -8.93 -1.29
N GLU A 239 2.04 -8.02 -2.15
CA GLU A 239 2.73 -6.77 -2.44
C GLU A 239 2.30 -5.66 -1.46
N PRO A 240 3.19 -5.20 -0.54
CA PRO A 240 2.86 -4.17 0.46
C PRO A 240 2.31 -2.87 -0.13
N ARG A 241 2.78 -2.51 -1.34
CA ARG A 241 2.27 -1.32 -2.06
C ARG A 241 0.80 -1.44 -2.41
N ARG A 242 0.31 -2.65 -2.72
CA ARG A 242 -1.12 -2.89 -2.96
C ARG A 242 -1.91 -2.84 -1.65
N ASN A 243 -1.36 -3.40 -0.56
CA ASN A 243 -1.98 -3.30 0.75
C ASN A 243 -2.18 -1.85 1.18
N GLY A 244 -1.18 -0.98 0.97
CA GLY A 244 -1.30 0.45 1.23
C GLY A 244 -2.38 1.17 0.39
N LYS A 245 -2.82 0.61 -0.76
CA LYS A 245 -3.91 1.18 -1.55
C LYS A 245 -5.30 0.89 -0.95
N VAL A 246 -5.42 -0.13 -0.11
CA VAL A 246 -6.68 -0.47 0.56
C VAL A 246 -7.15 0.72 1.43
N PRO A 247 -6.46 1.14 2.49
CA PRO A 247 -6.90 2.27 3.30
C PRO A 247 -6.88 3.60 2.55
N LYS A 248 -5.93 3.79 1.63
CA LYS A 248 -5.80 5.01 0.85
C LYS A 248 -6.98 5.28 -0.06
N ILE A 249 -7.42 4.29 -0.79
CA ILE A 249 -8.49 4.46 -1.78
C ILE A 249 -9.86 4.10 -1.20
N LEU A 250 -9.92 3.03 -0.42
CA LEU A 250 -11.16 2.51 0.17
C LEU A 250 -11.42 2.99 1.60
N THR A 251 -11.00 4.22 1.93
CA THR A 251 -11.21 4.84 3.25
C THR A 251 -12.65 4.73 3.73
N HIS A 252 -13.64 4.94 2.86
CA HIS A 252 -15.08 4.84 3.17
C HIS A 252 -15.53 3.40 3.51
N ARG A 253 -14.77 2.39 3.08
CA ARG A 253 -15.07 0.98 3.41
C ARG A 253 -14.51 0.60 4.77
N LEU A 254 -13.35 1.15 5.15
CA LEU A 254 -12.75 0.96 6.46
C LEU A 254 -13.45 1.80 7.54
N PHE A 255 -13.79 3.04 7.19
CA PHE A 255 -14.41 4.02 8.10
C PHE A 255 -15.79 4.43 7.59
N PRO A 256 -16.79 3.52 7.66
CA PRO A 256 -18.09 3.73 6.99
C PRO A 256 -18.93 4.85 7.60
N GLN A 257 -18.56 5.33 8.80
CA GLN A 257 -19.23 6.44 9.46
C GLN A 257 -18.59 7.81 9.17
N ALA A 258 -17.43 7.82 8.49
CA ALA A 258 -16.76 9.07 8.16
C ALA A 258 -17.58 9.93 7.18
N TRP A 259 -17.68 11.21 7.49
CA TRP A 259 -18.25 12.22 6.59
C TRP A 259 -17.17 12.85 5.73
N TYR A 260 -16.01 13.10 6.34
CA TYR A 260 -14.85 13.70 5.70
C TYR A 260 -13.60 12.90 6.04
N SER A 261 -12.71 12.77 5.08
CA SER A 261 -11.39 12.19 5.32
C SER A 261 -10.30 12.96 4.59
N ILE A 262 -9.15 13.05 5.24
CA ILE A 262 -7.88 13.50 4.69
C ILE A 262 -6.94 12.32 4.78
N TRP A 263 -6.53 11.78 3.63
CA TRP A 263 -5.47 10.78 3.55
C TRP A 263 -4.13 11.46 3.36
N ILE A 264 -3.12 10.99 4.08
CA ILE A 264 -1.71 11.34 3.89
C ILE A 264 -0.88 10.05 3.84
N ASP A 265 0.14 9.98 2.97
CA ASP A 265 1.05 8.83 2.93
C ASP A 265 1.91 8.78 4.22
N GLY A 266 2.31 7.56 4.67
CA GLY A 266 2.93 7.31 5.98
C GLY A 266 4.21 8.10 6.29
N LYS A 267 4.95 8.52 5.26
CA LYS A 267 6.16 9.35 5.39
C LYS A 267 5.91 10.85 5.50
N MET A 268 4.67 11.27 5.67
CA MET A 268 4.29 12.68 5.68
C MET A 268 3.89 13.14 7.08
N GLU A 269 4.33 14.34 7.43
CA GLU A 269 3.91 15.07 8.62
C GLU A 269 2.98 16.20 8.22
N LEU A 270 1.77 16.22 8.77
CA LEU A 270 0.78 17.25 8.53
C LEU A 270 1.17 18.53 9.28
N MET A 271 1.24 19.66 8.57
CA MET A 271 1.67 20.97 9.10
C MET A 271 0.54 22.00 9.24
N VAL A 272 -0.63 21.70 8.69
CA VAL A 272 -1.78 22.60 8.64
C VAL A 272 -2.97 21.92 9.30
N ASP A 273 -3.73 22.69 10.08
CA ASP A 273 -4.92 22.19 10.77
C ASP A 273 -5.91 21.55 9.77
N PRO A 274 -6.43 20.34 10.04
CA PRO A 274 -7.29 19.63 9.12
C PRO A 274 -8.63 20.33 8.84
N LEU A 275 -9.17 21.16 9.76
CA LEU A 275 -10.34 21.98 9.47
C LEU A 275 -10.06 23.03 8.41
N LEU A 276 -8.88 23.66 8.45
CA LEU A 276 -8.45 24.63 7.45
C LEU A 276 -8.27 23.97 6.07
N ILE A 277 -7.79 22.72 6.05
CA ILE A 277 -7.67 21.92 4.82
C ILE A 277 -9.05 21.64 4.22
N LEU A 278 -10.02 21.17 5.03
CA LEU A 278 -11.38 20.92 4.53
C LEU A 278 -12.04 22.21 4.04
N GLU A 279 -11.90 23.31 4.77
CA GLU A 279 -12.42 24.61 4.39
C GLU A 279 -11.85 25.06 3.03
N ARG A 280 -10.52 25.06 2.90
CA ARG A 280 -9.83 25.54 1.69
C ARG A 280 -10.13 24.71 0.45
N TYR A 281 -10.09 23.38 0.57
CA TYR A 281 -10.07 22.50 -0.59
C TYR A 281 -11.42 21.89 -0.94
N LEU A 282 -12.35 21.81 0.01
CA LEU A 282 -13.70 21.28 -0.24
C LEU A 282 -14.77 22.38 -0.10
N TRP A 283 -14.90 22.95 1.11
CA TRP A 283 -16.09 23.72 1.45
C TRP A 283 -16.18 25.04 0.72
N ARG A 284 -15.09 25.80 0.64
CA ARG A 284 -15.04 27.10 -0.06
C ARG A 284 -15.46 27.01 -1.51
N GLY A 285 -15.01 25.95 -2.20
CA GLY A 285 -15.30 25.71 -3.61
C GLY A 285 -16.51 24.78 -3.87
N LYS A 286 -17.16 24.29 -2.80
CA LYS A 286 -18.25 23.30 -2.89
C LYS A 286 -17.84 22.03 -3.66
N TYR A 287 -16.61 21.58 -3.44
CA TYR A 287 -16.08 20.33 -3.97
C TYR A 287 -16.28 19.20 -2.97
N THR A 288 -16.40 17.97 -3.47
CA THR A 288 -16.52 16.77 -2.65
C THR A 288 -15.24 15.92 -2.65
N PHE A 289 -14.30 16.24 -3.54
CA PHE A 289 -13.00 15.60 -3.63
C PHE A 289 -11.94 16.63 -4.02
N ALA A 290 -10.76 16.58 -3.39
CA ALA A 290 -9.63 17.38 -3.80
C ALA A 290 -8.31 16.60 -3.74
N VAL A 291 -7.41 16.91 -4.68
CA VAL A 291 -6.09 16.30 -4.82
C VAL A 291 -5.14 17.29 -5.48
N ALA A 292 -3.84 17.19 -5.21
CA ALA A 292 -2.87 18.06 -5.88
C ALA A 292 -2.58 17.60 -7.31
N VAL A 293 -2.18 18.53 -8.15
CA VAL A 293 -1.63 18.25 -9.49
C VAL A 293 -0.27 17.62 -9.36
N HIS A 294 0.03 16.59 -10.15
CA HIS A 294 1.36 15.95 -10.17
C HIS A 294 2.48 16.93 -10.53
N LYS A 295 3.62 16.81 -9.86
CA LYS A 295 4.75 17.73 -9.99
C LYS A 295 5.30 17.84 -11.42
N HIS A 296 5.38 16.71 -12.14
CA HIS A 296 6.16 16.64 -13.40
C HIS A 296 5.32 16.33 -14.63
N HIS A 297 4.33 15.47 -14.53
CA HIS A 297 3.58 14.95 -15.67
C HIS A 297 2.13 15.39 -15.63
N ARG A 298 1.53 15.55 -16.81
CA ARG A 298 0.10 15.87 -16.96
C ARG A 298 -0.67 14.71 -17.58
N SER A 299 -0.03 13.92 -18.43
CA SER A 299 -0.66 12.78 -19.11
C SER A 299 -0.31 11.46 -18.44
N ILE A 300 -1.27 10.52 -18.36
CA ILE A 300 -1.02 9.15 -17.87
C ILE A 300 0.03 8.44 -18.72
N TYR A 301 0.15 8.76 -20.02
CA TYR A 301 1.12 8.17 -20.92
C TYR A 301 2.55 8.63 -20.61
N GLU A 302 2.73 9.91 -20.23
CA GLU A 302 4.02 10.43 -19.74
C GLU A 302 4.47 9.71 -18.47
N GLU A 303 3.55 9.56 -17.50
CA GLU A 303 3.86 8.86 -16.24
C GLU A 303 4.09 7.37 -16.47
N GLY A 304 3.31 6.72 -17.34
CA GLY A 304 3.52 5.33 -17.73
C GLY A 304 4.93 5.10 -18.31
N ASP A 305 5.38 5.98 -19.19
CA ASP A 305 6.75 5.94 -19.74
C ASP A 305 7.81 6.21 -18.66
N ALA A 306 7.57 7.15 -17.74
CA ALA A 306 8.46 7.41 -16.63
C ALA A 306 8.59 6.21 -15.68
N ILE A 307 7.49 5.53 -15.36
CA ILE A 307 7.47 4.31 -14.56
C ILE A 307 8.32 3.22 -15.21
N LYS A 308 8.16 3.00 -16.51
CA LYS A 308 8.94 2.02 -17.29
C LYS A 308 10.42 2.36 -17.31
N ARG A 309 10.79 3.62 -17.62
CA ARG A 309 12.19 4.07 -17.64
C ARG A 309 12.87 3.95 -16.27
N ARG A 310 12.15 4.28 -15.20
CA ARG A 310 12.68 4.22 -13.83
C ARG A 310 12.56 2.82 -13.21
N LYS A 311 12.11 1.81 -13.95
CA LYS A 311 11.93 0.43 -13.48
C LYS A 311 11.06 0.36 -12.20
N ARG A 312 10.04 1.20 -12.10
CA ARG A 312 9.17 1.28 -10.92
C ARG A 312 8.07 0.24 -10.90
N TYR A 313 7.74 -0.35 -12.04
CA TYR A 313 6.81 -1.47 -12.16
C TYR A 313 7.02 -2.26 -13.46
N ALA A 314 6.41 -3.47 -13.55
CA ALA A 314 6.55 -4.38 -14.67
C ALA A 314 6.03 -3.76 -15.98
N ARG A 315 6.91 -3.61 -16.97
CA ARG A 315 6.62 -2.97 -18.26
C ARG A 315 5.40 -3.55 -18.98
N PRO A 316 5.27 -4.90 -19.13
CA PRO A 316 4.14 -5.47 -19.87
C PRO A 316 2.79 -5.07 -19.29
N LEU A 317 2.70 -4.95 -17.96
CA LEU A 317 1.46 -4.61 -17.29
C LEU A 317 1.12 -3.12 -17.46
N VAL A 318 2.13 -2.24 -17.40
CA VAL A 318 1.95 -0.81 -17.69
C VAL A 318 1.54 -0.61 -19.15
N ASP A 319 2.19 -1.32 -20.10
CA ASP A 319 1.85 -1.22 -21.52
C ASP A 319 0.43 -1.72 -21.81
N LEU A 320 0.02 -2.84 -21.18
CA LEU A 320 -1.34 -3.35 -21.31
C LEU A 320 -2.37 -2.34 -20.78
N GLN A 321 -2.14 -1.79 -19.59
CA GLN A 321 -3.00 -0.76 -19.00
C GLN A 321 -3.16 0.46 -19.90
N MET A 322 -2.05 0.99 -20.43
CA MET A 322 -2.07 2.15 -21.31
C MET A 322 -2.77 1.86 -22.64
N LYS A 323 -2.56 0.69 -23.23
CA LYS A 323 -3.23 0.28 -24.47
C LYS A 323 -4.73 0.15 -24.31
N ILE A 324 -5.18 -0.46 -23.20
CA ILE A 324 -6.63 -0.58 -22.92
C ILE A 324 -7.24 0.82 -22.74
N TYR A 325 -6.64 1.68 -21.94
CA TYR A 325 -7.16 3.03 -21.70
C TYR A 325 -7.23 3.86 -22.99
N TYR A 326 -6.21 3.76 -23.86
CA TYR A 326 -6.22 4.43 -25.16
C TYR A 326 -7.31 3.87 -26.09
N HIS A 327 -7.44 2.54 -26.15
CA HIS A 327 -8.48 1.88 -26.94
C HIS A 327 -9.89 2.27 -26.47
N GLU A 328 -10.07 2.49 -25.18
CA GLU A 328 -11.33 2.93 -24.56
C GLU A 328 -11.53 4.46 -24.59
N GLY A 329 -10.75 5.18 -25.39
CA GLY A 329 -10.96 6.59 -25.73
C GLY A 329 -10.28 7.60 -24.82
N MET A 330 -9.36 7.17 -23.93
CA MET A 330 -8.60 8.12 -23.13
C MET A 330 -7.41 8.69 -23.91
N GLU A 331 -7.64 9.83 -24.55
CA GLU A 331 -6.59 10.57 -25.26
C GLU A 331 -5.54 11.16 -24.29
N PRO A 332 -4.29 11.40 -24.78
CA PRO A 332 -3.29 12.14 -24.00
C PRO A 332 -3.83 13.46 -23.48
N TRP A 333 -3.33 13.87 -22.32
CA TRP A 333 -3.70 15.16 -21.77
C TRP A 333 -3.23 16.30 -22.66
N ASP A 334 -4.11 17.26 -22.88
CA ASP A 334 -3.82 18.56 -23.49
C ASP A 334 -4.51 19.69 -22.70
N ALA A 335 -4.15 20.94 -23.01
CA ALA A 335 -4.67 22.10 -22.30
C ALA A 335 -6.18 22.39 -22.54
N LYS A 336 -6.82 21.67 -23.48
CA LYS A 336 -8.26 21.79 -23.74
C LYS A 336 -9.09 20.88 -22.83
N LYS A 337 -8.43 19.89 -22.17
CA LYS A 337 -9.13 19.03 -21.20
C LYS A 337 -9.63 19.85 -20.03
N ARG A 338 -10.75 19.44 -19.47
CA ARG A 338 -11.40 20.06 -18.32
C ARG A 338 -10.50 20.07 -17.07
N THR A 339 -9.68 19.04 -16.90
CA THR A 339 -8.82 18.87 -15.72
C THR A 339 -7.42 19.45 -15.96
N PRO A 340 -6.81 20.11 -14.97
CA PRO A 340 -5.44 20.63 -15.08
C PRO A 340 -4.40 19.56 -15.37
N SER A 341 -4.72 18.31 -15.07
CA SER A 341 -3.87 17.14 -15.29
C SER A 341 -4.71 15.86 -15.23
N ASP A 342 -4.31 14.83 -15.97
CA ASP A 342 -4.82 13.47 -15.76
C ASP A 342 -4.15 12.79 -14.56
N ILE A 343 -3.01 13.33 -14.10
CA ILE A 343 -2.17 12.73 -13.05
C ILE A 343 -2.26 13.53 -11.74
N PRO A 344 -2.71 12.90 -10.65
CA PRO A 344 -2.69 13.52 -9.33
C PRO A 344 -1.34 13.30 -8.63
N GLU A 345 -1.02 14.18 -7.68
CA GLU A 345 -0.10 13.89 -6.60
C GLU A 345 -0.88 13.16 -5.50
N GLY A 346 -0.90 11.83 -5.61
CA GLY A 346 -1.81 10.99 -4.83
C GLY A 346 -1.41 10.80 -3.37
N ALA A 347 -0.33 11.41 -2.87
CA ALA A 347 0.06 11.24 -1.47
C ALA A 347 -0.90 11.93 -0.48
N VAL A 348 -1.74 12.85 -0.97
CA VAL A 348 -2.80 13.52 -0.19
C VAL A 348 -4.11 13.43 -0.96
N LEU A 349 -5.17 12.97 -0.27
CA LEU A 349 -6.52 12.90 -0.81
C LEU A 349 -7.50 13.49 0.21
N ILE A 350 -8.30 14.45 -0.22
CA ILE A 350 -9.24 15.15 0.66
C ILE A 350 -10.65 14.84 0.14
N ARG A 351 -11.53 14.31 1.01
CA ARG A 351 -12.83 13.76 0.60
C ARG A 351 -13.96 14.19 1.52
N GLU A 352 -15.09 14.51 0.93
CA GLU A 352 -16.40 14.33 1.52
C GLU A 352 -16.96 13.00 1.02
N HIS A 353 -17.32 12.09 1.94
CA HIS A 353 -17.87 10.77 1.62
C HIS A 353 -19.34 10.90 1.17
N THR A 354 -19.54 11.32 -0.07
CA THR A 354 -20.80 11.24 -0.80
C THR A 354 -20.83 9.95 -1.62
N THR A 355 -22.00 9.48 -2.00
CA THR A 355 -22.11 8.22 -2.78
C THR A 355 -21.35 8.26 -4.11
N ILE A 356 -21.23 9.42 -4.75
CA ILE A 356 -20.46 9.56 -6.00
C ILE A 356 -18.95 9.50 -5.75
N VAL A 357 -18.44 10.07 -4.65
CA VAL A 357 -17.02 9.98 -4.26
C VAL A 357 -16.67 8.57 -3.83
N ASP A 358 -17.57 7.90 -3.14
CA ASP A 358 -17.39 6.50 -2.73
C ASP A 358 -17.43 5.57 -3.96
N LEU A 359 -18.34 5.81 -4.91
CA LEU A 359 -18.35 5.12 -6.20
C LEU A 359 -17.04 5.33 -6.97
N PHE A 360 -16.61 6.60 -7.12
CA PHE A 360 -15.32 6.91 -7.73
C PHE A 360 -14.18 6.12 -7.08
N SER A 361 -14.13 6.09 -5.75
CA SER A 361 -13.10 5.35 -5.00
C SER A 361 -13.15 3.84 -5.27
N CYS A 362 -14.34 3.24 -5.36
CA CYS A 362 -14.50 1.84 -5.73
C CYS A 362 -13.97 1.56 -7.14
N LEU A 363 -14.37 2.37 -8.12
CA LEU A 363 -13.93 2.22 -9.50
C LEU A 363 -12.41 2.41 -9.63
N TRP A 364 -11.87 3.40 -8.95
CA TRP A 364 -10.42 3.64 -8.91
C TRP A 364 -9.66 2.47 -8.31
N PHE A 365 -10.14 1.92 -7.19
CA PHE A 365 -9.54 0.73 -6.60
C PHE A 365 -9.62 -0.48 -7.54
N ASN A 366 -10.75 -0.68 -8.22
CA ASN A 366 -10.91 -1.79 -9.17
C ASN A 366 -9.90 -1.71 -10.32
N GLU A 367 -9.63 -0.52 -10.86
CA GLU A 367 -8.61 -0.31 -11.89
C GLU A 367 -7.20 -0.57 -11.35
N VAL A 368 -6.88 -0.11 -10.12
CA VAL A 368 -5.61 -0.42 -9.45
C VAL A 368 -5.46 -1.91 -9.21
N ASN A 369 -6.53 -2.60 -8.82
CA ASN A 369 -6.52 -4.05 -8.60
C ASN A 369 -6.38 -4.82 -9.91
N LEU A 370 -7.00 -4.34 -10.98
CA LEU A 370 -6.97 -4.95 -12.31
C LEU A 370 -5.57 -4.88 -12.94
N PHE A 371 -4.86 -3.76 -12.78
CA PHE A 371 -3.61 -3.49 -13.49
C PHE A 371 -2.42 -3.32 -12.53
N THR A 372 -2.06 -2.08 -12.23
CA THR A 372 -0.87 -1.75 -11.47
C THR A 372 -1.20 -1.01 -10.17
N PRO A 373 -0.39 -1.17 -9.08
CA PRO A 373 -0.55 -0.39 -7.86
C PRO A 373 -0.14 1.08 -8.02
N ARG A 374 0.12 1.51 -9.26
CA ARG A 374 0.37 2.90 -9.62
C ARG A 374 -0.97 3.62 -9.79
N ASP A 375 -1.57 3.94 -8.66
CA ASP A 375 -2.88 4.58 -8.52
C ASP A 375 -3.05 5.85 -9.36
N GLN A 376 -1.97 6.59 -9.59
CA GLN A 376 -1.93 7.77 -10.45
C GLN A 376 -2.37 7.50 -11.89
N LEU A 377 -2.01 6.33 -12.46
CA LEU A 377 -2.38 5.96 -13.83
C LEU A 377 -3.89 5.72 -13.97
N SER A 378 -4.47 5.06 -12.97
CA SER A 378 -5.90 4.71 -12.99
C SER A 378 -6.79 5.88 -12.62
N PHE A 379 -6.31 6.84 -11.84
CA PHE A 379 -7.08 8.03 -11.42
C PHE A 379 -7.67 8.78 -12.62
N GLY A 380 -6.79 9.21 -13.53
CA GLY A 380 -7.20 9.99 -14.70
C GLY A 380 -8.19 9.25 -15.60
N TYR A 381 -8.00 7.92 -15.75
CA TYR A 381 -8.92 7.09 -16.50
C TYR A 381 -10.32 7.05 -15.86
N VAL A 382 -10.42 6.86 -14.55
CA VAL A 382 -11.72 6.81 -13.86
C VAL A 382 -12.40 8.19 -13.91
N VAL A 383 -11.66 9.28 -13.77
CA VAL A 383 -12.17 10.65 -13.95
C VAL A 383 -12.71 10.86 -15.37
N HIS A 384 -11.96 10.40 -16.38
CA HIS A 384 -12.40 10.44 -17.78
C HIS A 384 -13.73 9.70 -18.00
N ARG A 385 -13.86 8.49 -17.44
CA ARG A 385 -15.04 7.64 -17.59
C ARG A 385 -16.28 8.20 -16.84
N LEU A 386 -16.10 8.86 -15.71
CA LEU A 386 -17.18 9.45 -14.92
C LEU A 386 -17.60 10.83 -15.45
N GLY A 387 -16.76 11.51 -16.22
CA GLY A 387 -17.04 12.81 -16.80
C GLY A 387 -17.44 13.85 -15.75
N ASP A 388 -18.55 14.57 -16.01
CA ASP A 388 -19.02 15.66 -15.15
C ASP A 388 -19.73 15.23 -13.87
N THR A 389 -19.91 13.92 -13.67
CA THR A 389 -20.59 13.42 -12.47
C THR A 389 -19.77 13.59 -11.20
N LEU A 390 -18.43 13.65 -11.32
CA LEU A 390 -17.51 13.90 -10.22
C LEU A 390 -17.05 15.35 -10.20
N LYS A 391 -17.48 16.11 -9.17
CA LYS A 391 -16.99 17.46 -8.91
C LYS A 391 -15.79 17.43 -7.98
N PHE A 392 -14.62 17.73 -8.51
CA PHE A 392 -13.39 17.71 -7.74
C PHE A 392 -12.47 18.88 -8.07
N PHE A 393 -11.56 19.15 -7.16
CA PHE A 393 -10.57 20.23 -7.27
C PHE A 393 -9.16 19.65 -7.35
N MET A 394 -8.41 20.08 -8.36
CA MET A 394 -6.97 19.82 -8.42
C MET A 394 -6.21 21.10 -8.06
N PHE A 395 -5.59 21.11 -6.89
CA PHE A 395 -4.85 22.27 -6.39
C PHE A 395 -3.37 22.23 -6.80
N PRO A 396 -2.68 23.40 -6.79
CA PRO A 396 -1.30 23.53 -7.22
C PRO A 396 -0.34 22.66 -6.38
N ASN A 397 0.70 22.10 -7.01
CA ASN A 397 1.71 21.31 -6.31
C ASN A 397 2.51 22.13 -5.28
N CYS A 398 2.63 23.45 -5.45
CA CYS A 398 3.31 24.29 -4.46
C CYS A 398 2.49 24.42 -3.15
N GLU A 399 1.15 24.46 -3.20
CA GLU A 399 0.30 24.38 -2.01
C GLU A 399 0.46 23.01 -1.33
N TYR A 400 0.49 21.93 -2.10
CA TYR A 400 0.75 20.58 -1.57
C TYR A 400 2.06 20.54 -0.77
N ASN A 401 3.15 21.10 -1.31
CA ASN A 401 4.44 21.14 -0.63
C ASN A 401 4.45 22.00 0.65
N SER A 402 3.45 22.89 0.83
CA SER A 402 3.28 23.73 2.02
C SER A 402 2.40 23.09 3.09
N LEU A 403 1.57 22.09 2.72
CA LEU A 403 0.71 21.38 3.68
C LEU A 403 1.48 20.40 4.56
N PHE A 404 2.65 19.93 4.10
CA PHE A 404 3.32 18.79 4.70
C PHE A 404 4.83 18.93 4.73
N ILE A 405 5.46 18.26 5.72
CA ILE A 405 6.87 17.89 5.67
C ILE A 405 6.95 16.45 5.10
N LEU A 406 7.81 16.26 4.12
CA LEU A 406 8.09 14.96 3.53
C LEU A 406 9.35 14.38 4.15
N HIS A 407 9.21 13.33 4.94
CA HIS A 407 10.33 12.61 5.54
C HIS A 407 10.90 11.57 4.57
N ARG A 408 12.14 11.14 4.83
CA ARG A 408 12.72 9.97 4.17
C ARG A 408 12.11 8.72 4.76
N HIS A 409 11.99 7.66 3.97
CA HIS A 409 11.57 6.38 4.50
C HIS A 409 12.53 5.89 5.59
N THR A 410 11.99 5.36 6.67
CA THR A 410 12.79 4.82 7.80
C THR A 410 13.52 3.55 7.37
N ARG A 411 12.91 2.76 6.52
CA ARG A 411 13.50 1.55 5.94
C ARG A 411 13.69 1.72 4.44
N GLU A 412 14.92 1.50 3.96
CA GLU A 412 15.19 1.54 2.52
C GLU A 412 14.75 0.23 1.86
N HIS A 413 13.82 0.31 0.93
CA HIS A 413 13.46 -0.80 0.04
C HIS A 413 13.74 -0.43 -1.41
N SER A 414 14.20 -1.41 -2.18
CA SER A 414 14.30 -1.24 -3.62
C SER A 414 12.91 -1.02 -4.21
N SER A 415 12.69 0.19 -4.72
CA SER A 415 11.45 0.52 -5.43
C SER A 415 11.51 0.18 -6.93
N LYS A 416 12.65 -0.36 -7.40
CA LYS A 416 12.87 -0.71 -8.81
C LYS A 416 12.44 -2.15 -9.07
N VAL A 417 11.57 -2.35 -10.06
CA VAL A 417 11.02 -3.65 -10.46
C VAL A 417 11.16 -3.81 -11.97
N GLU A 418 11.99 -4.75 -12.40
CA GLU A 418 12.09 -5.19 -13.80
C GLU A 418 12.37 -6.69 -13.85
N TRP A 419 11.38 -7.48 -13.43
CA TRP A 419 11.50 -8.93 -13.24
C TRP A 419 10.70 -9.76 -14.23
N ALA A 420 9.91 -9.14 -15.11
CA ALA A 420 9.14 -9.85 -16.12
C ALA A 420 9.12 -9.08 -17.45
N LYS A 421 9.20 -9.81 -18.55
CA LYS A 421 9.14 -9.29 -19.92
C LYS A 421 7.77 -9.46 -20.56
N THR A 422 6.97 -10.41 -20.08
CA THR A 422 5.65 -10.76 -20.63
C THR A 422 4.61 -10.90 -19.53
N ILE A 423 3.32 -10.80 -19.87
CA ILE A 423 2.22 -11.03 -18.93
C ILE A 423 2.22 -12.47 -18.39
N PRO A 424 2.43 -13.53 -19.21
CA PRO A 424 2.55 -14.90 -18.69
C PRO A 424 3.68 -15.07 -17.67
N GLU A 425 4.83 -14.41 -17.84
CA GLU A 425 5.91 -14.41 -16.83
C GLU A 425 5.48 -13.76 -15.52
N ILE A 426 4.74 -12.66 -15.59
CA ILE A 426 4.18 -12.00 -14.41
C ILE A 426 3.28 -12.97 -13.64
N VAL A 427 2.37 -13.62 -14.36
CA VAL A 427 1.45 -14.60 -13.77
C VAL A 427 2.21 -15.80 -13.21
N LYS A 428 3.25 -16.28 -13.88
CA LYS A 428 4.06 -17.44 -13.44
C LYS A 428 4.92 -17.13 -12.24
N ASN A 429 5.52 -15.94 -12.16
CA ASN A 429 6.60 -15.60 -11.21
C ASN A 429 6.11 -14.96 -9.90
N GLY A 430 4.80 -15.03 -9.62
CA GLY A 430 4.34 -14.69 -8.29
C GLY A 430 3.50 -13.44 -8.11
N LEU A 431 3.14 -12.69 -9.15
CA LEU A 431 1.88 -11.96 -9.06
C LEU A 431 0.70 -12.94 -9.09
N LYS A 432 1.04 -14.20 -9.15
CA LYS A 432 0.28 -15.40 -9.21
C LYS A 432 -0.70 -15.55 -8.07
N GLU A 433 -0.37 -15.06 -6.92
CA GLU A 433 -0.93 -15.62 -5.69
C GLU A 433 -1.17 -14.61 -4.58
N SER A 434 -1.06 -13.32 -4.87
CA SER A 434 -1.64 -12.43 -3.91
C SER A 434 -3.10 -12.85 -3.78
N ARG A 435 -3.55 -13.12 -2.56
CA ARG A 435 -4.97 -13.39 -2.26
C ARG A 435 -5.90 -12.34 -2.86
N GLY A 436 -5.34 -11.21 -3.23
CA GLY A 436 -5.96 -10.15 -3.98
C GLY A 436 -6.02 -10.35 -5.50
N GLY A 437 -5.13 -11.17 -6.06
CA GLY A 437 -5.01 -11.45 -7.50
C GLY A 437 -4.79 -10.22 -8.38
N LEU A 438 -4.21 -10.42 -9.55
CA LEU A 438 -4.44 -9.49 -10.64
C LEU A 438 -5.83 -9.77 -11.16
N GLY A 439 -6.70 -8.78 -11.30
CA GLY A 439 -8.06 -8.94 -11.83
C GLY A 439 -8.14 -9.40 -13.29
N LEU A 440 -7.02 -9.84 -13.89
CA LEU A 440 -6.91 -10.30 -15.27
C LEU A 440 -7.29 -11.80 -15.42
N TRP A 441 -8.50 -12.17 -14.99
CA TRP A 441 -9.02 -13.54 -15.08
C TRP A 441 -9.30 -13.98 -16.51
N THR A 442 -9.70 -13.02 -17.34
CA THR A 442 -10.06 -13.25 -18.74
C THR A 442 -9.27 -12.28 -19.59
N PRO A 443 -8.86 -12.70 -20.79
CA PRO A 443 -8.25 -11.81 -21.77
C PRO A 443 -9.17 -10.59 -22.01
N TYR A 444 -8.57 -9.46 -22.32
CA TYR A 444 -9.31 -8.29 -22.79
C TYR A 444 -10.06 -8.65 -24.09
N PRO A 445 -11.34 -8.27 -24.24
CA PRO A 445 -12.19 -8.80 -25.32
C PRO A 445 -11.82 -8.29 -26.72
N ALA A 446 -11.01 -7.24 -26.83
CA ALA A 446 -10.57 -6.70 -28.11
C ALA A 446 -9.09 -7.04 -28.39
N ASP A 447 -8.74 -7.16 -29.67
CA ASP A 447 -7.34 -7.27 -30.09
C ASP A 447 -6.62 -5.91 -29.96
N LEU A 448 -5.61 -5.88 -29.12
CA LEU A 448 -4.78 -4.70 -28.87
C LEU A 448 -3.46 -4.70 -29.66
N SER A 449 -3.25 -5.66 -30.57
CA SER A 449 -2.00 -5.81 -31.33
C SER A 449 -1.75 -4.58 -32.24
N SER A 450 -2.80 -4.04 -32.83
CA SER A 450 -2.74 -2.86 -33.69
C SER A 450 -2.70 -1.53 -32.94
N VAL A 451 -2.98 -1.52 -31.61
CA VAL A 451 -3.02 -0.30 -30.82
C VAL A 451 -1.59 0.25 -30.63
N LYS A 452 -1.32 1.38 -31.27
CA LYS A 452 -0.08 2.14 -31.10
C LYS A 452 -0.35 3.27 -30.10
N LEU A 453 0.40 3.27 -29.01
CA LEU A 453 0.33 4.36 -28.04
C LEU A 453 0.84 5.67 -28.67
N PRO A 454 0.23 6.81 -28.33
CA PRO A 454 0.64 8.10 -28.86
C PRO A 454 2.08 8.43 -28.41
N ALA A 455 2.85 9.02 -29.33
CA ALA A 455 4.15 9.56 -28.98
C ALA A 455 3.97 10.76 -28.06
N VAL A 456 4.42 10.64 -26.83
CA VAL A 456 4.30 11.73 -25.85
C VAL A 456 5.44 12.72 -26.05
N LYS A 457 5.09 13.93 -26.50
CA LYS A 457 6.03 15.06 -26.50
C LYS A 457 6.37 15.39 -25.04
N ARG A 458 7.64 15.31 -24.68
CA ARG A 458 8.09 15.82 -23.37
C ARG A 458 7.74 17.31 -23.31
N THR A 459 6.80 17.67 -22.47
CA THR A 459 6.60 19.08 -22.14
C THR A 459 7.85 19.49 -21.36
N SER A 460 8.77 20.22 -22.04
CA SER A 460 9.82 20.94 -21.35
C SER A 460 9.14 21.91 -20.39
N GLN A 461 9.29 21.69 -19.10
CA GLN A 461 8.84 22.66 -18.12
C GLN A 461 9.65 23.95 -18.31
N ALA A 462 9.01 24.97 -18.84
CA ALA A 462 9.40 26.32 -18.55
C ALA A 462 9.14 26.59 -17.07
N GLY A 463 10.14 26.94 -16.34
CA GLY A 463 10.32 27.60 -15.10
C GLY A 463 9.46 27.31 -13.85
#